data_bb84e21a7596a661292488a0b1185a80
#
_entry.id   bb84e21a7596a661292488a0b1185a80
#
_cell.length_a   1.000
_cell.length_b   1.000
_cell.length_c   1.000
_cell.angle_alpha   90.00
_cell.angle_beta   90.00
_cell.angle_gamma   90.00
#
_symmetry.space_group_name_H-M   'P 1'
#
loop_
_entity.id
_entity.type
_entity.pdbx_description
1 polymer ?
#
loop_
_entity_poly.entity_id
_entity_poly.type
_entity_poly.pdbx_seq_one_letter_code
_entity_poly.pdbx_strand_id
1 'polypeptide(L)'
;MTTCLLYLITPPAITDVPAFVRDLESALSAGDVAALQIRLKDLSDYDLIAVTRLIAPVAQARGVAVLMNDRVQLVKSLKLDGVHIGQGDMALKDARKALGPEAMIGVTCHNSRRLAMEACENGADYVAFGAFFPTTTKTVEHMAELETLNIWQESMET
;
A
#
# COMPACT_ATOMS: atom_id res chain seq x y z
N MET A 1 16.85 -11.82 -13.27
CA MET A 1 15.68 -12.17 -12.44
C MET A 1 15.45 -10.99 -11.51
N THR A 2 14.29 -10.37 -11.59
CA THR A 2 13.91 -9.30 -10.65
C THR A 2 13.70 -9.93 -9.29
N THR A 3 14.39 -9.44 -8.26
CA THR A 3 14.23 -9.96 -6.88
C THR A 3 12.86 -9.52 -6.38
N CYS A 4 12.07 -10.46 -5.85
CA CYS A 4 10.80 -10.15 -5.21
C CYS A 4 11.08 -9.50 -3.85
N LEU A 5 10.51 -8.32 -3.62
CA LEU A 5 10.65 -7.56 -2.38
C LEU A 5 9.39 -7.68 -1.53
N LEU A 6 9.52 -7.46 -0.23
CA LEU A 6 8.39 -7.47 0.69
C LEU A 6 7.62 -6.14 0.66
N TYR A 7 6.30 -6.24 0.67
CA TYR A 7 5.38 -5.13 0.88
C TYR A 7 4.65 -5.36 2.20
N LEU A 8 4.98 -4.58 3.22
CA LEU A 8 4.39 -4.71 4.55
C LEU A 8 3.11 -3.87 4.67
N ILE A 9 2.16 -4.36 5.43
CA ILE A 9 0.93 -3.63 5.77
C ILE A 9 0.77 -3.67 7.29
N THR A 10 0.49 -2.53 7.91
CA THR A 10 0.23 -2.51 9.36
C THR A 10 -0.99 -3.37 9.72
N PRO A 11 -1.07 -3.92 10.93
CA PRO A 11 -2.30 -4.52 11.42
C PRO A 11 -3.43 -3.47 11.43
N PRO A 12 -4.69 -3.88 11.44
CA PRO A 12 -5.83 -2.95 11.39
C PRO A 12 -5.89 -2.01 12.60
N ALA A 13 -5.33 -2.41 13.74
CA ALA A 13 -5.22 -1.61 14.95
C ALA A 13 -3.86 -1.83 15.62
N ILE A 14 -3.31 -0.76 16.20
CA ILE A 14 -2.06 -0.78 16.99
C ILE A 14 -2.42 -0.23 18.36
N THR A 15 -2.38 -1.09 19.39
CA THR A 15 -2.71 -0.73 20.76
C THR A 15 -1.52 -0.21 21.56
N ASP A 16 -0.30 -0.64 21.20
CA ASP A 16 0.98 -0.20 21.78
C ASP A 16 1.92 0.23 20.65
N VAL A 17 1.91 1.51 20.34
CA VAL A 17 2.73 2.08 19.25
C VAL A 17 4.23 1.91 19.50
N PRO A 18 4.77 2.15 20.72
CA PRO A 18 6.18 1.87 21.01
C PRO A 18 6.59 0.41 20.82
N ALA A 19 5.75 -0.55 21.20
CA ALA A 19 6.01 -1.97 20.94
C ALA A 19 6.01 -2.26 19.44
N PHE A 20 5.00 -1.78 18.72
CA PHE A 20 4.91 -1.94 17.27
C PHE A 20 6.11 -1.35 16.53
N VAL A 21 6.63 -0.19 16.96
CA VAL A 21 7.84 0.41 16.36
C VAL A 21 9.05 -0.51 16.51
N ARG A 22 9.25 -1.12 17.67
CA ARG A 22 10.35 -2.10 17.87
C ARG A 22 10.20 -3.33 16.97
N ASP A 23 8.98 -3.85 16.85
CA ASP A 23 8.69 -5.00 15.98
C ASP A 23 8.89 -4.64 14.51
N LEU A 24 8.48 -3.44 14.09
CA LEU A 24 8.73 -2.92 12.76
C LEU A 24 10.23 -2.80 12.46
N GLU A 25 11.02 -2.24 13.39
CA GLU A 25 12.48 -2.16 13.25
C GLU A 25 13.11 -3.55 13.05
N SER A 26 12.65 -4.54 13.81
CA SER A 26 13.09 -5.92 13.67
C SER A 26 12.72 -6.51 12.31
N ALA A 27 11.48 -6.30 11.85
CA ALA A 27 11.02 -6.78 10.56
C ALA A 27 11.81 -6.14 9.40
N LEU A 28 12.02 -4.82 9.44
CA LEU A 28 12.79 -4.07 8.44
C LEU A 28 14.27 -4.48 8.40
N SER A 29 14.78 -5.08 9.47
CA SER A 29 16.16 -5.57 9.54
C SER A 29 16.30 -7.03 9.07
N ALA A 30 15.19 -7.76 8.98
CA ALA A 30 15.18 -9.19 8.70
C ALA A 30 15.04 -9.55 7.21
N GLY A 31 14.70 -8.59 6.35
CA GLY A 31 14.49 -8.85 4.92
C GLY A 31 14.42 -7.59 4.08
N ASP A 32 14.40 -7.78 2.76
CA ASP A 32 14.34 -6.70 1.79
C ASP A 32 12.88 -6.21 1.65
N VAL A 33 12.58 -5.12 2.33
CA VAL A 33 11.27 -4.48 2.33
C VAL A 33 11.30 -3.28 1.38
N ALA A 34 10.42 -3.29 0.37
CA ALA A 34 10.27 -2.18 -0.57
C ALA A 34 9.34 -1.09 -0.04
N ALA A 35 8.25 -1.49 0.60
CA ALA A 35 7.23 -0.56 1.04
C ALA A 35 6.53 -0.98 2.33
N LEU A 36 6.02 0.01 3.06
CA LEU A 36 5.13 -0.13 4.21
C LEU A 36 3.85 0.66 3.97
N GLN A 37 2.70 -0.02 3.99
CA GLN A 37 1.38 0.62 3.97
C GLN A 37 0.86 0.82 5.39
N ILE A 38 0.54 2.05 5.75
CA ILE A 38 -0.14 2.40 7.00
C ILE A 38 -1.65 2.28 6.79
N ARG A 39 -2.26 1.22 7.36
CA ARG A 39 -3.66 0.84 7.17
C ARG A 39 -4.36 0.67 8.52
N LEU A 40 -4.68 1.78 9.16
CA LEU A 40 -5.37 1.85 10.46
C LEU A 40 -6.77 2.41 10.22
N LYS A 41 -7.73 1.55 9.87
CA LYS A 41 -9.04 1.95 9.33
C LYS A 41 -9.95 2.65 10.32
N ASP A 42 -9.88 2.25 11.59
CA ASP A 42 -10.84 2.69 12.62
C ASP A 42 -10.37 3.95 13.37
N LEU A 43 -9.22 4.51 12.98
CA LEU A 43 -8.70 5.74 13.59
C LEU A 43 -9.31 7.00 12.95
N SER A 44 -9.52 8.01 13.79
CA SER A 44 -9.74 9.38 13.31
C SER A 44 -8.52 9.88 12.55
N ASP A 45 -8.67 10.85 11.65
CA ASP A 45 -7.52 11.47 10.97
C ASP A 45 -6.52 12.06 11.97
N TYR A 46 -6.98 12.57 13.10
CA TYR A 46 -6.13 13.11 14.17
C TYR A 46 -5.21 12.03 14.77
N ASP A 47 -5.78 10.90 15.17
CA ASP A 47 -5.03 9.79 15.76
C ASP A 47 -4.14 9.10 14.72
N LEU A 48 -4.64 8.94 13.49
CA LEU A 48 -3.88 8.40 12.37
C LEU A 48 -2.64 9.24 12.09
N ILE A 49 -2.76 10.57 12.08
CA ILE A 49 -1.62 11.50 11.92
C ILE A 49 -0.60 11.30 13.05
N ALA A 50 -1.08 11.20 14.30
CA ALA A 50 -0.19 11.04 15.45
C ALA A 50 0.61 9.74 15.38
N VAL A 51 -0.06 8.62 15.08
CA VAL A 51 0.59 7.31 14.96
C VAL A 51 1.52 7.27 13.73
N THR A 52 1.09 7.81 12.58
CA THR A 52 1.90 7.83 11.37
C THR A 52 3.21 8.58 11.56
N ARG A 53 3.20 9.69 12.30
CA ARG A 53 4.42 10.46 12.61
C ARG A 53 5.45 9.70 13.43
N LEU A 54 5.05 8.66 14.15
CA LEU A 54 5.95 7.79 14.90
C LEU A 54 6.47 6.63 14.04
N ILE A 55 5.65 6.11 13.14
CA ILE A 55 5.97 4.92 12.34
C ILE A 55 6.73 5.26 11.05
N ALA A 56 6.27 6.27 10.30
CA ALA A 56 6.80 6.56 8.97
C ALA A 56 8.30 6.85 8.95
N PRO A 57 8.86 7.68 9.86
CA PRO A 57 10.31 7.95 9.86
C PRO A 57 11.18 6.72 10.07
N VAL A 58 10.67 5.71 10.78
CA VAL A 58 11.40 4.45 11.05
C VAL A 58 11.64 3.66 9.76
N ALA A 59 10.62 3.58 8.91
CA ALA A 59 10.71 2.90 7.63
C ALA A 59 11.49 3.75 6.60
N GLN A 60 11.18 5.05 6.49
CA GLN A 60 11.84 5.96 5.56
C GLN A 60 13.35 6.10 5.82
N ALA A 61 13.79 6.06 7.07
CA ALA A 61 15.23 6.07 7.42
C ALA A 61 16.00 4.85 6.89
N ARG A 62 15.29 3.80 6.49
CA ARG A 62 15.86 2.59 5.86
C ARG A 62 15.63 2.52 4.35
N GLY A 63 15.16 3.60 3.73
CA GLY A 63 14.85 3.66 2.31
C GLY A 63 13.58 2.90 1.91
N VAL A 64 12.72 2.56 2.87
CA VAL A 64 11.45 1.88 2.64
C VAL A 64 10.38 2.93 2.35
N ALA A 65 9.69 2.82 1.21
CA ALA A 65 8.61 3.72 0.85
C ALA A 65 7.42 3.57 1.81
N VAL A 66 6.88 4.68 2.31
CA VAL A 66 5.73 4.66 3.21
C VAL A 66 4.49 5.19 2.51
N LEU A 67 3.47 4.35 2.43
CA LEU A 67 2.23 4.63 1.72
C LEU A 67 1.05 4.73 2.71
N MET A 68 0.22 5.75 2.52
CA MET A 68 -1.03 5.87 3.27
C MET A 68 -2.12 5.02 2.61
N ASN A 69 -2.94 4.34 3.40
CA ASN A 69 -4.13 3.68 2.87
C ASN A 69 -5.29 4.67 2.76
N ASP A 70 -5.91 4.78 1.58
CA ASP A 70 -7.13 5.54 1.23
C ASP A 70 -7.06 7.08 1.41
N ARG A 71 -6.38 7.58 2.43
CA ARG A 71 -6.38 9.01 2.84
C ARG A 71 -5.40 9.88 2.04
N VAL A 72 -5.69 10.10 0.76
CA VAL A 72 -4.85 10.90 -0.17
C VAL A 72 -4.46 12.26 0.41
N GLN A 73 -5.38 12.93 1.10
CA GLN A 73 -5.18 14.27 1.68
C GLN A 73 -4.08 14.33 2.74
N LEU A 74 -3.74 13.21 3.39
CA LEU A 74 -2.74 13.17 4.44
C LEU A 74 -1.30 12.98 3.93
N VAL A 75 -1.12 12.49 2.71
CA VAL A 75 0.18 12.12 2.15
C VAL A 75 1.18 13.26 2.20
N LYS A 76 0.82 14.43 1.63
CA LYS A 76 1.73 15.58 1.58
C LYS A 76 2.05 16.17 2.96
N SER A 77 1.04 16.27 3.82
CA SER A 77 1.21 16.86 5.16
C SER A 77 2.07 16.01 6.08
N LEU A 78 2.09 14.69 5.84
CA LEU A 78 2.91 13.72 6.56
C LEU A 78 4.22 13.36 5.86
N LYS A 79 4.49 13.96 4.68
CA LYS A 79 5.67 13.69 3.86
C LYS A 79 5.86 12.20 3.56
N LEU A 80 4.76 11.53 3.23
CA LEU A 80 4.79 10.13 2.83
C LEU A 80 5.11 10.01 1.33
N ASP A 81 5.57 8.83 0.94
CA ASP A 81 6.02 8.55 -0.41
C ASP A 81 4.85 8.35 -1.38
N GLY A 82 3.66 8.03 -0.85
CA GLY A 82 2.49 7.86 -1.68
C GLY A 82 1.24 7.35 -0.97
N VAL A 83 0.34 6.78 -1.77
CA VAL A 83 -0.96 6.28 -1.30
C VAL A 83 -1.30 4.95 -1.97
N HIS A 84 -2.03 4.10 -1.27
CA HIS A 84 -2.70 2.94 -1.83
C HIS A 84 -4.21 3.14 -1.78
N ILE A 85 -4.88 3.02 -2.90
CA ILE A 85 -6.33 3.24 -3.04
C ILE A 85 -7.04 1.96 -3.54
N GLY A 86 -8.25 1.76 -3.06
CA GLY A 86 -9.17 0.73 -3.55
C GLY A 86 -10.14 1.27 -4.58
N GLN A 87 -11.01 0.39 -5.10
CA GLN A 87 -11.98 0.74 -6.15
C GLN A 87 -13.11 1.67 -5.69
N GLY A 88 -13.35 1.74 -4.37
CA GLY A 88 -14.38 2.61 -3.78
C GLY A 88 -13.84 3.92 -3.22
N ASP A 89 -12.54 4.16 -3.34
CA ASP A 89 -11.89 5.34 -2.79
C ASP A 89 -11.80 6.49 -3.82
N MET A 90 -10.94 7.48 -3.57
CA MET A 90 -10.68 8.55 -4.52
C MET A 90 -10.22 7.98 -5.87
N ALA A 91 -10.78 8.48 -6.96
CA ALA A 91 -10.36 8.06 -8.30
C ALA A 91 -8.86 8.32 -8.53
N LEU A 92 -8.17 7.38 -9.18
CA LEU A 92 -6.74 7.45 -9.44
C LEU A 92 -6.30 8.78 -10.09
N LYS A 93 -7.05 9.28 -11.07
CA LYS A 93 -6.77 10.56 -11.74
C LYS A 93 -6.81 11.75 -10.77
N ASP A 94 -7.75 11.74 -9.84
CA ASP A 94 -7.87 12.80 -8.83
C ASP A 94 -6.77 12.70 -7.78
N ALA A 95 -6.43 11.49 -7.36
CA ALA A 95 -5.29 11.23 -6.47
C ALA A 95 -3.96 11.71 -7.12
N ARG A 96 -3.71 11.37 -8.39
CA ARG A 96 -2.54 11.81 -9.15
C ARG A 96 -2.50 13.34 -9.28
N LYS A 97 -3.63 13.97 -9.59
CA LYS A 97 -3.73 15.44 -9.64
C LYS A 97 -3.43 16.09 -8.29
N ALA A 98 -3.93 15.51 -7.20
CA ALA A 98 -3.71 16.03 -5.85
C ALA A 98 -2.27 15.87 -5.37
N LEU A 99 -1.63 14.72 -5.65
CA LEU A 99 -0.30 14.39 -5.14
C LEU A 99 0.83 14.85 -6.04
N GLY A 100 0.62 14.89 -7.35
CA GLY A 100 1.66 15.20 -8.35
C GLY A 100 2.32 13.95 -8.94
N PRO A 101 3.26 14.13 -9.87
CA PRO A 101 3.85 13.02 -10.62
C PRO A 101 4.79 12.13 -9.80
N GLU A 102 5.41 12.68 -8.76
CA GLU A 102 6.46 11.99 -7.98
C GLU A 102 5.89 11.05 -6.90
N ALA A 103 4.62 11.21 -6.52
CA ALA A 103 4.01 10.38 -5.49
C ALA A 103 3.69 9.00 -6.02
N MET A 104 4.02 7.97 -5.26
CA MET A 104 3.69 6.59 -5.59
C MET A 104 2.20 6.33 -5.33
N ILE A 105 1.47 5.87 -6.35
CA ILE A 105 0.05 5.52 -6.22
C ILE A 105 -0.18 4.08 -6.62
N GLY A 106 -0.58 3.26 -5.65
CA GLY A 106 -0.97 1.88 -5.88
C GLY A 106 -2.48 1.70 -5.91
N VAL A 107 -2.95 0.75 -6.70
CA VAL A 107 -4.39 0.48 -6.88
C VAL A 107 -4.70 -0.98 -6.63
N THR A 108 -5.67 -1.26 -5.73
CA THR A 108 -6.23 -2.61 -5.57
C THR A 108 -7.07 -2.98 -6.79
N CYS A 109 -6.73 -4.08 -7.45
CA CYS A 109 -7.43 -4.59 -8.64
C CYS A 109 -8.12 -5.94 -8.42
N HIS A 110 -8.17 -6.43 -7.17
CA HIS A 110 -8.79 -7.70 -6.79
C HIS A 110 -8.25 -8.88 -7.61
N ASN A 111 -9.11 -9.56 -8.38
CA ASN A 111 -8.73 -10.63 -9.31
C ASN A 111 -8.86 -10.18 -10.78
N SER A 112 -8.97 -8.87 -11.03
CA SER A 112 -9.33 -8.33 -12.36
C SER A 112 -8.13 -7.73 -13.07
N ARG A 113 -7.64 -8.42 -14.10
CA ARG A 113 -6.63 -7.88 -15.03
C ARG A 113 -7.11 -6.62 -15.77
N ARG A 114 -8.42 -6.55 -16.08
CA ARG A 114 -9.00 -5.36 -16.72
C ARG A 114 -8.84 -4.12 -15.84
N LEU A 115 -9.17 -4.23 -14.55
CA LEU A 115 -8.97 -3.12 -13.60
C LEU A 115 -7.49 -2.73 -13.47
N ALA A 116 -6.59 -3.72 -13.52
CA ALA A 116 -5.17 -3.47 -13.45
C ALA A 116 -4.66 -2.75 -14.71
N MET A 117 -5.09 -3.15 -15.91
CA MET A 117 -4.76 -2.45 -17.16
C MET A 117 -5.28 -1.00 -17.13
N GLU A 118 -6.55 -0.80 -16.75
CA GLU A 118 -7.14 0.53 -16.62
C GLU A 118 -6.38 1.40 -15.59
N ALA A 119 -5.91 0.81 -14.48
CA ALA A 119 -5.09 1.52 -13.51
C ALA A 119 -3.73 1.94 -14.10
N CYS A 120 -3.04 1.05 -14.80
CA CYS A 120 -1.77 1.36 -15.46
C CYS A 120 -1.93 2.47 -16.51
N GLU A 121 -2.95 2.39 -17.37
CA GLU A 121 -3.26 3.41 -18.38
C GLU A 121 -3.58 4.79 -17.76
N ASN A 122 -4.09 4.81 -16.54
CA ASN A 122 -4.40 6.03 -15.80
C ASN A 122 -3.27 6.50 -14.86
N GLY A 123 -2.09 5.87 -14.93
CA GLY A 123 -0.88 6.32 -14.23
C GLY A 123 -0.73 5.79 -12.81
N ALA A 124 -1.19 4.57 -12.52
CA ALA A 124 -0.80 3.85 -11.31
C ALA A 124 0.68 3.42 -11.41
N ASP A 125 1.40 3.54 -10.29
CA ASP A 125 2.80 3.10 -10.22
C ASP A 125 2.91 1.61 -9.95
N TYR A 126 1.88 1.04 -9.31
CA TYR A 126 1.74 -0.41 -9.13
C TYR A 126 0.28 -0.80 -8.96
N VAL A 127 0.00 -2.07 -9.21
CA VAL A 127 -1.31 -2.69 -8.98
C VAL A 127 -1.20 -3.82 -7.96
N ALA A 128 -2.27 -4.05 -7.21
CA ALA A 128 -2.32 -5.13 -6.23
C ALA A 128 -3.44 -6.11 -6.59
N PHE A 129 -3.07 -7.36 -6.78
CA PHE A 129 -4.00 -8.48 -6.89
C PHE A 129 -4.18 -9.16 -5.53
N GLY A 130 -5.36 -9.70 -5.27
CA GLY A 130 -5.66 -10.42 -4.02
C GLY A 130 -7.16 -10.34 -3.67
N ALA A 131 -7.58 -11.09 -2.65
CA ALA A 131 -6.72 -11.93 -1.81
C ALA A 131 -6.50 -13.30 -2.47
N PHE A 132 -5.32 -13.90 -2.22
CA PHE A 132 -5.00 -15.27 -2.70
C PHE A 132 -5.33 -16.34 -1.64
N PHE A 133 -5.48 -15.93 -0.38
CA PHE A 133 -5.77 -16.83 0.73
C PHE A 133 -6.96 -16.31 1.54
N PRO A 134 -7.71 -17.18 2.21
CA PRO A 134 -8.75 -16.77 3.14
C PRO A 134 -8.20 -15.80 4.18
N THR A 135 -8.96 -14.75 4.47
CA THR A 135 -8.55 -13.69 5.41
C THR A 135 -9.74 -13.20 6.23
N THR A 136 -9.47 -12.83 7.47
CA THR A 136 -10.43 -12.19 8.37
C THR A 136 -10.21 -10.68 8.51
N THR A 137 -9.14 -10.14 7.90
CA THR A 137 -8.78 -8.71 8.02
C THR A 137 -9.65 -7.77 7.20
N LYS A 138 -10.37 -8.32 6.20
CA LYS A 138 -11.39 -7.62 5.40
C LYS A 138 -12.37 -8.62 4.81
N THR A 139 -13.57 -8.17 4.49
CA THR A 139 -14.49 -8.93 3.63
C THR A 139 -13.89 -9.04 2.23
N VAL A 140 -13.73 -10.25 1.75
CA VAL A 140 -13.21 -10.56 0.42
C VAL A 140 -14.35 -11.02 -0.47
N GLU A 141 -14.70 -10.22 -1.45
CA GLU A 141 -15.74 -10.56 -2.43
C GLU A 141 -15.18 -11.41 -3.59
N HIS A 142 -13.89 -11.26 -3.88
CA HIS A 142 -13.22 -11.92 -5.00
C HIS A 142 -11.88 -12.49 -4.55
N MET A 143 -11.71 -13.80 -4.76
CA MET A 143 -10.41 -14.46 -4.57
C MET A 143 -9.63 -14.40 -5.89
N ALA A 144 -8.35 -14.07 -5.80
CA ALA A 144 -7.44 -14.13 -6.93
C ALA A 144 -6.73 -15.50 -7.00
N GLU A 145 -6.45 -15.96 -8.21
CA GLU A 145 -5.69 -17.18 -8.45
C GLU A 145 -4.23 -16.82 -8.83
N LEU A 146 -3.28 -17.70 -8.49
CA LEU A 146 -1.87 -17.46 -8.80
C LEU A 146 -1.63 -17.31 -10.31
N GLU A 147 -2.44 -17.95 -11.13
CA GLU A 147 -2.41 -17.79 -12.58
C GLU A 147 -2.59 -16.33 -13.03
N THR A 148 -3.34 -15.51 -12.25
CA THR A 148 -3.49 -14.08 -12.52
C THR A 148 -2.14 -13.36 -12.53
N LEU A 149 -1.24 -13.71 -11.60
CA LEU A 149 0.11 -13.13 -11.53
C LEU A 149 0.98 -13.60 -12.69
N ASN A 150 0.93 -14.89 -13.05
CA ASN A 150 1.71 -15.43 -14.16
C ASN A 150 1.33 -14.75 -15.47
N ILE A 151 0.02 -14.68 -15.77
CA ILE A 151 -0.46 -14.03 -16.99
C ILE A 151 -0.13 -12.53 -16.98
N TRP A 152 -0.23 -11.87 -15.81
CA TRP A 152 0.11 -10.46 -15.69
C TRP A 152 1.58 -10.22 -16.01
N GLN A 153 2.48 -11.00 -15.42
CA GLN A 153 3.92 -10.92 -15.65
C GLN A 153 4.33 -11.19 -17.12
N GLU A 154 3.64 -12.13 -17.78
CA GLU A 154 3.89 -12.44 -19.19
C GLU A 154 3.35 -11.37 -20.16
N SER A 155 2.29 -10.67 -19.73
CA SER A 155 1.58 -9.70 -20.59
C SER A 155 2.06 -8.26 -20.45
N MET A 156 2.70 -7.95 -19.33
CA MET A 156 3.14 -6.59 -19.00
C MET A 156 4.66 -6.54 -18.94
N GLU A 157 5.23 -5.82 -19.89
CA GLU A 157 6.63 -5.40 -19.82
C GLU A 157 6.76 -4.25 -18.81
N THR A 158 7.33 -4.52 -17.67
CA THR A 158 7.64 -3.52 -16.62
C THR A 158 9.13 -3.38 -16.46
#